data_d6ef2956043f33af7cec42f238abc190
#
_entry.id   d6ef2956043f33af7cec42f238abc190
#
_cell.length_a   1.000
_cell.length_b   1.000
_cell.length_c   1.000
_cell.angle_alpha   90.00
_cell.angle_beta   90.00
_cell.angle_gamma   90.00
#
_symmetry.space_group_name_H-M   'P 1'
#
loop_
_entity.id
_entity.type
_entity.pdbx_description
1 polymer ?
#
loop_
_entity_poly.entity_id
_entity_poly.type
_entity_poly.pdbx_seq_one_letter_code
_entity_poly.pdbx_strand_id
1 'polypeptide(L)'
;MNINDQKIIDTHHHLWDPNTKKYDWLTSPGHEVFNKVYLLKDFNNDFEDLNIIKSVHVQAEINLENTVYESEWLQKCSDDKLNNKHLPNAIIGFANFL
;
A
#
# COMPACT_ATOMS: atom_id res chain seq x y z
N MET A 1 12.33 -3.63 27.66
CA MET A 1 11.73 -4.12 26.40
C MET A 1 12.40 -3.44 25.22
N ASN A 2 12.92 -4.19 24.28
CA ASN A 2 13.43 -3.62 23.03
C ASN A 2 12.25 -3.21 22.15
N ILE A 3 12.24 -1.98 21.62
CA ILE A 3 11.16 -1.51 20.75
C ILE A 3 10.97 -2.41 19.52
N ASN A 4 12.07 -3.03 19.03
CA ASN A 4 12.01 -3.92 17.87
C ASN A 4 11.24 -5.22 18.15
N ASP A 5 11.04 -5.57 19.42
CA ASP A 5 10.28 -6.76 19.79
C ASP A 5 8.78 -6.48 19.93
N GLN A 6 8.37 -5.21 19.92
CA GLN A 6 6.96 -4.88 19.98
C GLN A 6 6.26 -5.24 18.68
N LYS A 7 5.14 -5.95 18.79
CA LYS A 7 4.28 -6.22 17.65
C LYS A 7 3.52 -4.96 17.28
N ILE A 8 3.58 -4.59 16.00
CA ILE A 8 2.95 -3.39 15.48
C ILE A 8 1.95 -3.78 14.41
N ILE A 9 0.78 -3.17 14.46
CA ILE A 9 -0.20 -3.23 13.39
C ILE A 9 -0.26 -1.82 12.79
N ASP A 10 0.14 -1.71 11.51
CA ASP A 10 0.02 -0.45 10.79
C ASP A 10 -1.38 -0.37 10.18
N THR A 11 -2.20 0.52 10.70
CA THR A 11 -3.61 0.60 10.30
C THR A 11 -3.87 1.56 9.14
N HIS A 12 -2.83 2.16 8.57
CA HIS A 12 -3.03 3.14 7.49
C HIS A 12 -1.74 3.32 6.70
N HIS A 13 -1.58 2.58 5.60
CA HIS A 13 -0.48 2.80 4.67
C HIS A 13 -0.98 2.76 3.24
N HIS A 14 -0.10 3.16 2.32
CA HIS A 14 -0.40 3.23 0.90
C HIS A 14 0.74 2.59 0.10
N LEU A 15 0.37 1.83 -0.91
CA LEU A 15 1.27 1.33 -1.95
C LEU A 15 0.78 1.86 -3.29
N TRP A 16 1.69 2.17 -4.19
CA TRP A 16 1.31 2.67 -5.52
C TRP A 16 2.41 2.37 -6.53
N ASP A 17 2.02 2.33 -7.80
CA ASP A 17 2.95 2.08 -8.91
C ASP A 17 2.64 3.03 -10.07
N PRO A 18 3.49 4.05 -10.30
CA PRO A 18 3.27 5.00 -11.41
C PRO A 18 3.32 4.34 -12.78
N ASN A 19 3.96 3.17 -12.92
CA ASN A 19 4.06 2.46 -14.19
C ASN A 19 2.72 1.94 -14.69
N THR A 20 1.72 1.81 -13.79
CA THR A 20 0.37 1.45 -14.20
C THR A 20 -0.33 2.58 -14.96
N LYS A 21 0.12 3.84 -14.78
CA LYS A 21 -0.49 5.05 -15.33
C LYS A 21 -1.94 5.25 -14.84
N LYS A 22 -2.24 4.76 -13.63
CA LYS A 22 -3.57 4.81 -13.04
C LYS A 22 -3.65 5.74 -11.82
N TYR A 23 -2.54 6.39 -11.47
CA TYR A 23 -2.45 7.34 -10.35
C TYR A 23 -2.07 8.71 -10.90
N ASP A 24 -3.02 9.39 -11.52
CA ASP A 24 -2.74 10.67 -12.20
C ASP A 24 -2.21 11.75 -11.24
N TRP A 25 -2.57 11.68 -9.96
CA TRP A 25 -2.08 12.65 -8.99
C TRP A 25 -0.55 12.64 -8.83
N LEU A 26 0.11 11.51 -9.16
CA LEU A 26 1.56 11.41 -9.07
C LEU A 26 2.30 12.35 -10.02
N THR A 27 1.66 12.72 -11.12
CA THR A 27 2.23 13.63 -12.11
C THR A 27 1.78 15.09 -11.93
N SER A 28 0.97 15.35 -10.90
CA SER A 28 0.50 16.71 -10.61
C SER A 28 1.61 17.58 -10.02
N PRO A 29 1.63 18.88 -10.29
CA PRO A 29 2.64 19.79 -9.72
C PRO A 29 2.67 19.68 -8.18
N GLY A 30 3.88 19.64 -7.62
CA GLY A 30 4.06 19.52 -6.18
C GLY A 30 4.14 18.08 -5.66
N HIS A 31 3.90 17.08 -6.51
CA HIS A 31 3.93 15.67 -6.10
C HIS A 31 5.14 14.91 -6.64
N GLU A 32 6.16 15.60 -7.15
CA GLU A 32 7.31 14.97 -7.80
C GLU A 32 8.03 13.97 -6.89
N VAL A 33 8.09 14.25 -5.60
CA VAL A 33 8.74 13.37 -4.62
C VAL A 33 8.05 12.01 -4.51
N PHE A 34 6.76 11.95 -4.84
CA PHE A 34 5.97 10.70 -4.78
C PHE A 34 5.92 9.96 -6.11
N ASN A 35 6.41 10.56 -7.19
CA ASN A 35 6.36 9.92 -8.50
C ASN A 35 7.47 8.89 -8.65
N LYS A 36 7.33 7.83 -7.88
CA LYS A 36 8.25 6.68 -7.84
C LYS A 36 7.44 5.44 -7.46
N VAL A 37 7.97 4.28 -7.78
CA VAL A 37 7.37 3.01 -7.35
C VAL A 37 7.47 2.89 -5.84
N TYR A 38 6.36 2.55 -5.18
CA TYR A 38 6.34 2.25 -3.75
C TYR A 38 5.47 1.01 -3.52
N LEU A 39 6.13 -0.14 -3.49
CA LEU A 39 5.48 -1.45 -3.35
C LEU A 39 5.79 -2.04 -1.97
N LEU A 40 5.27 -3.24 -1.72
CA LEU A 40 5.43 -3.88 -0.42
C LEU A 40 6.91 -4.04 -0.01
N LYS A 41 7.80 -4.33 -0.96
CA LYS A 41 9.23 -4.45 -0.63
C LYS A 41 9.80 -3.13 -0.14
N ASP A 42 9.34 -2.01 -0.67
CA ASP A 42 9.78 -0.68 -0.24
C ASP A 42 9.27 -0.39 1.17
N PHE A 43 8.01 -0.70 1.41
CA PHE A 43 7.41 -0.60 2.75
C PHE A 43 8.19 -1.46 3.76
N ASN A 44 8.48 -2.70 3.42
CA ASN A 44 9.22 -3.60 4.30
C ASN A 44 10.64 -3.09 4.58
N ASN A 45 11.30 -2.53 3.57
CA ASN A 45 12.64 -1.98 3.74
C ASN A 45 12.62 -0.74 4.65
N ASP A 46 11.63 0.15 4.47
CA ASP A 46 11.54 1.37 5.28
C ASP A 46 11.29 1.06 6.75
N PHE A 47 10.63 -0.04 7.04
CA PHE A 47 10.25 -0.42 8.41
C PHE A 47 10.95 -1.69 8.89
N GLU A 48 12.10 -2.04 8.30
CA GLU A 48 12.79 -3.29 8.63
C GLU A 48 13.19 -3.39 10.10
N ASP A 49 13.40 -2.24 10.77
CA ASP A 49 13.74 -2.20 12.19
C ASP A 49 12.55 -2.36 13.12
N LEU A 50 11.34 -2.43 12.57
CA LEU A 50 10.10 -2.53 13.32
C LEU A 50 9.44 -3.88 13.05
N ASN A 51 8.77 -4.42 14.07
CA ASN A 51 8.07 -5.70 13.95
C ASN A 51 6.62 -5.49 13.51
N ILE A 52 6.42 -5.13 12.24
CA ILE A 52 5.08 -4.97 11.69
C ILE A 52 4.54 -6.35 11.34
N ILE A 53 3.50 -6.77 12.07
CA ILE A 53 2.93 -8.10 11.92
C ILE A 53 1.69 -8.12 11.04
N LYS A 54 0.98 -6.99 10.96
CA LYS A 54 -0.21 -6.82 10.12
C LYS A 54 -0.28 -5.40 9.62
N SER A 55 -0.98 -5.22 8.50
CA SER A 55 -1.22 -3.87 8.00
C SER A 55 -2.58 -3.75 7.32
N VAL A 56 -3.07 -2.51 7.26
CA VAL A 56 -4.28 -2.15 6.55
C VAL A 56 -3.89 -1.14 5.48
N HIS A 57 -4.12 -1.49 4.21
CA HIS A 57 -3.93 -0.55 3.11
C HIS A 57 -5.16 0.31 2.96
N VAL A 58 -4.97 1.62 2.86
CA VAL A 58 -6.04 2.57 2.58
C VAL A 58 -5.90 3.02 1.13
N GLN A 59 -7.02 3.16 0.42
CA GLN A 59 -7.02 3.56 -0.99
C GLN A 59 -6.08 4.75 -1.21
N ALA A 60 -5.30 4.72 -2.30
CA ALA A 60 -4.23 5.67 -2.58
C ALA A 60 -4.59 6.63 -3.72
N GLU A 61 -5.86 6.98 -3.85
CA GLU A 61 -6.36 7.92 -4.85
C GLU A 61 -6.04 7.47 -6.28
N ILE A 62 -6.23 6.18 -6.55
CA ILE A 62 -6.19 5.67 -7.92
C ILE A 62 -7.28 6.36 -8.75
N ASN A 63 -7.08 6.47 -10.05
CA ASN A 63 -8.09 7.07 -10.92
C ASN A 63 -9.46 6.40 -10.73
N LEU A 64 -10.54 7.18 -10.77
CA LEU A 64 -11.88 6.71 -10.40
C LEU A 64 -12.34 5.47 -11.18
N GLU A 65 -11.94 5.35 -12.43
CA GLU A 65 -12.29 4.18 -13.25
C GLU A 65 -11.54 2.91 -12.86
N ASN A 66 -10.57 3.01 -11.97
CA ASN A 66 -9.69 1.89 -11.59
C ASN A 66 -9.77 1.51 -10.12
N THR A 67 -10.80 1.94 -9.40
CA THR A 67 -10.89 1.71 -7.95
C THR A 67 -10.98 0.23 -7.59
N VAL A 68 -11.68 -0.57 -8.38
CA VAL A 68 -11.75 -2.02 -8.19
C VAL A 68 -10.42 -2.68 -8.53
N TYR A 69 -9.75 -2.19 -9.57
CA TYR A 69 -8.41 -2.67 -9.95
C TYR A 69 -7.42 -2.57 -8.78
N GLU A 70 -7.44 -1.44 -8.06
CA GLU A 70 -6.54 -1.27 -6.93
C GLU A 70 -6.75 -2.36 -5.86
N SER A 71 -8.00 -2.60 -5.49
CA SER A 71 -8.32 -3.63 -4.49
C SER A 71 -7.93 -5.03 -4.96
N GLU A 72 -8.16 -5.36 -6.22
CA GLU A 72 -7.77 -6.65 -6.79
C GLU A 72 -6.25 -6.82 -6.79
N TRP A 73 -5.52 -5.79 -7.18
CA TRP A 73 -4.07 -5.79 -7.19
C TRP A 73 -3.50 -6.03 -5.78
N LEU A 74 -4.04 -5.32 -4.80
CA LEU A 74 -3.60 -5.46 -3.41
C LEU A 74 -3.94 -6.83 -2.84
N GLN A 75 -5.08 -7.40 -3.23
CA GLN A 75 -5.44 -8.75 -2.81
C GLN A 75 -4.44 -9.78 -3.38
N LYS A 76 -4.03 -9.62 -4.63
CA LYS A 76 -2.99 -10.48 -5.22
C LYS A 76 -1.67 -10.35 -4.48
N CYS A 77 -1.31 -9.14 -4.06
CA CYS A 77 -0.13 -8.90 -3.26
C CYS A 77 -0.20 -9.66 -1.93
N SER A 78 -1.34 -9.56 -1.25
CA SER A 78 -1.58 -10.26 0.02
C SER A 78 -1.51 -11.77 -0.14
N ASP A 79 -2.04 -12.30 -1.25
CA ASP A 79 -2.13 -13.74 -1.52
C ASP A 79 -0.83 -14.34 -2.03
N ASP A 80 0.15 -13.53 -2.39
CA ASP A 80 1.43 -14.01 -2.92
C ASP A 80 2.13 -14.90 -1.92
N LYS A 81 2.57 -16.08 -2.37
CA LYS A 81 3.24 -17.07 -1.51
C LYS A 81 4.54 -16.57 -0.90
N LEU A 82 5.21 -15.62 -1.55
CA LEU A 82 6.45 -15.02 -1.05
C LEU A 82 6.20 -13.97 0.03
N ASN A 83 4.96 -13.52 0.17
CA ASN A 83 4.54 -12.55 1.18
C ASN A 83 4.11 -13.30 2.44
N ASN A 84 5.07 -13.65 3.29
CA ASN A 84 4.85 -14.51 4.46
C ASN A 84 3.85 -13.96 5.46
N LYS A 85 3.76 -12.64 5.59
CA LYS A 85 2.85 -11.98 6.54
C LYS A 85 1.51 -11.67 5.89
N HIS A 86 1.38 -11.88 4.58
CA HIS A 86 0.18 -11.55 3.80
C HIS A 86 -0.22 -10.08 3.92
N LEU A 87 0.77 -9.18 3.95
CA LEU A 87 0.51 -7.74 3.97
C LEU A 87 0.06 -7.23 2.60
N PRO A 88 -0.91 -6.34 2.49
CA PRO A 88 -1.81 -5.90 3.57
C PRO A 88 -2.82 -6.99 3.93
N ASN A 89 -3.15 -7.10 5.21
CA ASN A 89 -4.12 -8.10 5.69
C ASN A 89 -5.56 -7.63 5.50
N ALA A 90 -5.76 -6.34 5.40
CA ALA A 90 -7.05 -5.73 5.10
C ALA A 90 -6.87 -4.58 4.13
N ILE A 91 -7.90 -4.31 3.35
CA ILE A 91 -7.88 -3.31 2.28
C ILE A 91 -9.11 -2.45 2.42
N ILE A 92 -8.90 -1.13 2.55
CA ILE A 92 -9.97 -0.14 2.51
C ILE A 92 -9.99 0.45 1.10
N GLY A 93 -11.01 0.10 0.33
CA GLY A 93 -11.18 0.58 -1.03
C GLY A 93 -11.95 1.89 -1.10
N PHE A 94 -11.92 2.52 -2.26
CA PHE A 94 -12.74 3.70 -2.54
C PHE A 94 -14.17 3.27 -2.88
N ALA A 95 -15.12 4.03 -2.37
CA ALA A 95 -16.53 3.85 -2.73
C ALA A 95 -17.14 5.21 -3.06
N ASN A 96 -17.87 5.28 -4.18
CA ASN A 96 -18.58 6.48 -4.59
C ASN A 96 -20.06 6.27 -4.35
N PHE A 97 -20.63 7.04 -3.42
CA PHE A 97 -22.05 6.93 -3.06
C PHE A 97 -22.92 8.00 -3.74
N LEU A 98 -22.37 8.77 -4.65
CA LEU A 98 -23.10 9.83 -5.35
C LEU A 98 -23.84 9.32 -6.58
#